data_f8d447490f4eb1fd955331ea30ef4091
#
_entry.id   f8d447490f4eb1fd955331ea30ef4091
#
_cell.length_a   1.000
_cell.length_b   1.000
_cell.length_c   1.000
_cell.angle_alpha   90.00
_cell.angle_beta   90.00
_cell.angle_gamma   90.00
#
_symmetry.space_group_name_H-M   'P 1'
#
loop_
_entity.id
_entity.type
_entity.pdbx_description
1 polymer ?
#
loop_
_entity_poly.entity_id
_entity_poly.type
_entity_poly.pdbx_seq_one_letter_code
_entity_poly.pdbx_strand_id
1 'polypeptide(L)'
;MSVRKLFIDLLGVGMDFYWGESDGRRWPCCRSGVLNGDGVDLIACLLMDDGGQPYLETVPWLDEGLDKIRQISRDQIEVIEWSRDAWGVVLAGKVAKIYSLYDETYFLDVTLEDFEGALLGWKKFIIS
;
A
#
# COMPACT_ATOMS: atom_id res chain seq x y z
N MET A 1 13.31 0.14 19.98
CA MET A 1 13.38 -1.23 19.47
C MET A 1 12.25 -1.46 18.47
N SER A 2 12.47 -2.23 17.45
CA SER A 2 11.43 -2.54 16.47
C SER A 2 11.13 -4.03 16.47
N VAL A 3 9.86 -4.36 16.22
CA VAL A 3 9.43 -5.73 15.98
C VAL A 3 9.22 -5.88 14.48
N ARG A 4 9.88 -6.85 13.87
CA ARG A 4 9.82 -7.08 12.44
C ARG A 4 9.05 -8.35 12.14
N LYS A 5 8.13 -8.27 11.16
CA LYS A 5 7.41 -9.42 10.63
C LYS A 5 7.61 -9.47 9.12
N LEU A 6 7.91 -10.66 8.60
CA LEU A 6 8.03 -10.90 7.17
C LEU A 6 6.80 -11.68 6.71
N PHE A 7 6.13 -11.15 5.68
CA PHE A 7 5.02 -11.83 5.01
C PHE A 7 5.42 -12.14 3.59
N ILE A 8 5.13 -13.36 3.16
CA ILE A 8 5.26 -13.78 1.77
C ILE A 8 3.86 -14.15 1.34
N ASP A 9 3.33 -13.46 0.33
CA ASP A 9 2.00 -13.73 -0.18
C ASP A 9 1.99 -14.98 -1.08
N LEU A 10 0.80 -15.33 -1.57
CA LEU A 10 0.62 -16.50 -2.43
C LEU A 10 1.34 -16.39 -3.76
N LEU A 11 1.76 -15.20 -4.16
CA LEU A 11 2.46 -14.94 -5.40
C LEU A 11 3.97 -14.82 -5.22
N GLY A 12 4.44 -14.96 -3.98
CA GLY A 12 5.86 -14.91 -3.66
C GLY A 12 6.42 -13.50 -3.48
N VAL A 13 5.57 -12.49 -3.38
CA VAL A 13 6.01 -11.13 -3.07
C VAL A 13 6.25 -11.02 -1.57
N GLY A 14 7.51 -10.83 -1.18
CA GLY A 14 7.89 -10.69 0.22
C GLY A 14 7.74 -9.25 0.69
N MET A 15 7.03 -9.05 1.81
CA MET A 15 6.94 -7.74 2.45
C MET A 15 7.39 -7.84 3.90
N ASP A 16 8.15 -6.82 4.33
CA ASP A 16 8.54 -6.64 5.72
C ASP A 16 7.58 -5.66 6.38
N PHE A 17 7.02 -6.04 7.51
CA PHE A 17 6.26 -5.15 8.37
C PHE A 17 6.93 -5.09 9.73
N TYR A 18 7.12 -3.89 10.25
CA TYR A 18 7.80 -3.70 11.52
C TYR A 18 7.30 -2.44 12.24
N TRP A 19 7.59 -2.34 13.53
CA TRP A 19 7.22 -1.18 14.33
C TRP A 19 8.44 -0.28 14.51
N GLY A 20 8.29 0.99 14.13
CA GLY A 20 9.24 2.03 14.49
C GLY A 20 8.92 2.56 15.89
N GLU A 21 9.93 2.97 16.63
CA GLU A 21 9.78 3.55 17.95
C GLU A 21 10.71 4.75 18.11
N SER A 22 10.17 5.83 18.70
CA SER A 22 10.94 7.01 19.08
C SER A 22 10.17 7.79 20.14
N ASP A 23 10.85 8.18 21.20
CA ASP A 23 10.28 8.99 22.28
C ASP A 23 8.97 8.43 22.87
N GLY A 24 8.92 7.10 23.04
CA GLY A 24 7.74 6.42 23.58
C GLY A 24 6.59 6.24 22.61
N ARG A 25 6.77 6.62 21.34
CA ARG A 25 5.77 6.44 20.31
C ARG A 25 6.12 5.26 19.42
N ARG A 26 5.08 4.56 18.96
CA ARG A 26 5.20 3.47 18.00
C ARG A 26 4.41 3.80 16.77
N TRP A 27 4.95 3.43 15.62
CA TRP A 27 4.23 3.53 14.35
C TRP A 27 4.57 2.35 13.46
N PRO A 28 3.61 1.91 12.62
CA PRO A 28 3.86 0.80 11.71
C PRO A 28 4.68 1.26 10.52
N CYS A 29 5.56 0.39 10.07
CA CYS A 29 6.40 0.62 8.90
C CYS A 29 6.37 -0.61 8.00
N CYS A 30 6.68 -0.42 6.73
CA CYS A 30 6.81 -1.54 5.81
C CYS A 30 7.86 -1.29 4.74
N ARG A 31 8.30 -2.38 4.13
CA ARG A 31 9.14 -2.41 2.93
C ARG A 31 8.58 -3.48 2.01
N SER A 32 8.33 -3.12 0.75
CA SER A 32 7.84 -4.09 -0.23
C SER A 32 8.97 -4.81 -0.95
N GLY A 33 10.15 -4.21 -1.00
CA GLY A 33 11.26 -4.72 -1.81
C GLY A 33 11.12 -4.39 -3.29
N VAL A 34 10.03 -3.74 -3.70
CA VAL A 34 9.82 -3.32 -5.09
C VAL A 34 10.12 -1.83 -5.19
N LEU A 35 11.09 -1.48 -6.03
CA LEU A 35 11.55 -0.11 -6.15
C LEU A 35 11.26 0.42 -7.56
N ASN A 36 10.97 1.73 -7.68
CA ASN A 36 10.86 2.37 -8.98
C ASN A 36 12.26 2.64 -9.56
N GLY A 37 12.32 3.29 -10.72
CA GLY A 37 13.60 3.61 -11.38
C GLY A 37 14.53 4.50 -10.56
N ASP A 38 14.02 5.23 -9.59
CA ASP A 38 14.79 6.10 -8.69
C ASP A 38 15.14 5.42 -7.36
N GLY A 39 14.86 4.14 -7.22
CA GLY A 39 15.20 3.38 -6.02
C GLY A 39 14.26 3.64 -4.85
N VAL A 40 13.03 4.08 -5.10
CA VAL A 40 12.06 4.40 -4.06
C VAL A 40 10.95 3.36 -4.03
N ASP A 41 10.57 2.97 -2.82
CA ASP A 41 9.52 1.97 -2.56
C ASP A 41 8.16 2.68 -2.46
N LEU A 42 7.49 2.83 -3.62
CA LEU A 42 6.21 3.55 -3.69
C LEU A 42 5.06 2.81 -3.00
N ILE A 43 5.12 1.48 -2.94
CA ILE A 43 4.12 0.71 -2.18
C ILE A 43 4.19 1.09 -0.71
N ALA A 44 5.39 1.11 -0.15
CA ALA A 44 5.59 1.53 1.24
C ALA A 44 5.17 2.98 1.47
N CYS A 45 5.50 3.89 0.55
CA CYS A 45 5.08 5.29 0.65
C CYS A 45 3.56 5.41 0.73
N LEU A 46 2.83 4.69 -0.13
CA LEU A 46 1.37 4.70 -0.14
C LEU A 46 0.79 4.14 1.16
N LEU A 47 1.26 2.98 1.59
CA LEU A 47 0.72 2.31 2.78
C LEU A 47 0.98 3.12 4.06
N MET A 48 2.14 3.75 4.17
CA MET A 48 2.51 4.56 5.32
C MET A 48 1.97 5.99 5.27
N ASP A 49 1.27 6.37 4.20
CA ASP A 49 0.66 7.69 4.06
C ASP A 49 -0.61 7.77 4.89
N ASP A 50 -0.46 8.15 6.16
CA ASP A 50 -1.57 8.25 7.10
C ASP A 50 -2.22 9.65 7.13
N GLY A 51 -1.67 10.62 6.39
CA GLY A 51 -2.16 11.99 6.38
C GLY A 51 -2.07 12.68 7.74
N GLY A 52 -1.19 12.20 8.62
CA GLY A 52 -1.03 12.73 9.97
C GLY A 52 -2.02 12.16 10.98
N GLN A 53 -2.85 11.19 10.59
CA GLN A 53 -3.82 10.56 11.46
C GLN A 53 -3.22 9.34 12.17
N PRO A 54 -3.79 8.91 13.32
CA PRO A 54 -3.40 7.62 13.92
C PRO A 54 -3.57 6.48 12.93
N TYR A 55 -2.62 5.57 12.91
CA TYR A 55 -2.57 4.52 11.89
C TYR A 55 -3.84 3.64 11.85
N LEU A 56 -4.49 3.42 12.99
CA LEU A 56 -5.73 2.62 13.02
C LEU A 56 -6.89 3.32 12.32
N GLU A 57 -6.86 4.64 12.19
CA GLU A 57 -7.88 5.40 11.48
C GLU A 57 -7.74 5.27 9.95
N THR A 58 -6.65 4.68 9.47
CA THR A 58 -6.48 4.41 8.04
C THR A 58 -7.19 3.13 7.59
N VAL A 59 -7.67 2.30 8.51
CA VAL A 59 -8.31 1.02 8.16
C VAL A 59 -9.52 1.19 7.23
N PRO A 60 -10.45 2.15 7.45
CA PRO A 60 -11.55 2.35 6.49
C PRO A 60 -11.07 2.68 5.08
N TRP A 61 -9.97 3.43 4.95
CA TRP A 61 -9.38 3.74 3.65
C TRP A 61 -8.82 2.47 2.99
N LEU A 62 -8.16 1.59 3.76
CA LEU A 62 -7.67 0.31 3.24
C LEU A 62 -8.83 -0.57 2.77
N ASP A 63 -9.93 -0.60 3.52
CA ASP A 63 -11.13 -1.34 3.15
C ASP A 63 -11.75 -0.80 1.87
N GLU A 64 -11.75 0.51 1.69
CA GLU A 64 -12.20 1.15 0.44
C GLU A 64 -11.33 0.71 -0.73
N GLY A 65 -10.01 0.69 -0.57
CA GLY A 65 -9.08 0.23 -1.60
C GLY A 65 -9.32 -1.23 -1.97
N LEU A 66 -9.51 -2.09 -0.98
CA LEU A 66 -9.81 -3.51 -1.22
C LEU A 66 -11.13 -3.70 -1.96
N ASP A 67 -12.15 -2.91 -1.64
CA ASP A 67 -13.42 -2.95 -2.34
C ASP A 67 -13.27 -2.52 -3.81
N LYS A 68 -12.50 -1.48 -4.07
CA LYS A 68 -12.22 -1.02 -5.43
C LYS A 68 -11.48 -2.09 -6.25
N ILE A 69 -10.56 -2.82 -5.64
CA ILE A 69 -9.88 -3.94 -6.29
C ILE A 69 -10.88 -5.01 -6.71
N ARG A 70 -11.85 -5.33 -5.83
CA ARG A 70 -12.90 -6.30 -6.17
C ARG A 70 -13.77 -5.85 -7.34
N GLN A 71 -14.10 -4.57 -7.40
CA GLN A 71 -14.88 -4.00 -8.50
C GLN A 71 -14.16 -4.14 -9.84
N ILE A 72 -12.87 -3.84 -9.89
CA ILE A 72 -12.03 -4.02 -11.09
C ILE A 72 -11.94 -5.50 -11.46
N SER A 73 -11.70 -6.38 -10.48
CA SER A 73 -11.53 -7.82 -10.70
C SER A 73 -12.79 -8.48 -11.27
N ARG A 74 -13.97 -7.90 -11.01
CA ARG A 74 -15.25 -8.41 -11.52
C ARG A 74 -15.65 -7.80 -12.85
N ASP A 75 -14.77 -7.03 -13.47
CA ASP A 75 -15.00 -6.32 -14.74
C ASP A 75 -16.22 -5.39 -14.71
N GLN A 76 -16.60 -4.91 -13.52
CA GLN A 76 -17.73 -3.99 -13.36
C GLN A 76 -17.39 -2.57 -13.77
N ILE A 77 -16.13 -2.19 -13.59
CA ILE A 77 -15.62 -0.85 -13.90
C ILE A 77 -14.24 -1.02 -14.54
N GLU A 78 -13.97 -0.26 -15.61
CA GLU A 78 -12.71 -0.39 -16.36
C GLU A 78 -11.54 0.29 -15.68
N VAL A 79 -11.78 1.43 -15.02
CA VAL A 79 -10.74 2.22 -14.37
C VAL A 79 -11.29 2.79 -13.08
N ILE A 80 -10.55 2.66 -12.00
CA ILE A 80 -10.88 3.27 -10.70
C ILE A 80 -9.68 4.02 -10.18
N GLU A 81 -9.89 5.21 -9.66
CA GLU A 81 -8.88 5.99 -8.98
C GLU A 81 -9.12 5.97 -7.46
N TRP A 82 -8.01 6.02 -6.71
CA TRP A 82 -8.01 5.99 -5.26
C TRP A 82 -6.77 6.74 -4.77
N SER A 83 -6.88 7.53 -3.72
CA SER A 83 -5.75 8.34 -3.29
C SER A 83 -5.71 8.55 -1.78
N ARG A 84 -4.52 8.88 -1.30
CA ARG A 84 -4.29 9.39 0.04
C ARG A 84 -3.79 10.83 -0.05
N ASP A 85 -3.03 11.26 0.95
CA ASP A 85 -2.60 12.66 1.07
C ASP A 85 -1.58 13.05 -0.01
N ALA A 86 -0.58 12.20 -0.24
CA ALA A 86 0.51 12.48 -1.18
C ALA A 86 0.60 11.50 -2.34
N TRP A 87 -0.10 10.37 -2.28
CA TRP A 87 0.02 9.28 -3.24
C TRP A 87 -1.34 8.87 -3.78
N GLY A 88 -1.37 8.60 -5.07
CA GLY A 88 -2.56 8.12 -5.75
C GLY A 88 -2.36 6.75 -6.36
N VAL A 89 -3.46 6.11 -6.71
CA VAL A 89 -3.46 4.80 -7.38
C VAL A 89 -4.51 4.82 -8.48
N VAL A 90 -4.12 4.30 -9.64
CA VAL A 90 -5.06 4.00 -10.72
C VAL A 90 -5.10 2.49 -10.88
N LEU A 91 -6.30 1.92 -10.75
CA LEU A 91 -6.54 0.50 -10.96
C LEU A 91 -7.17 0.32 -12.34
N ALA A 92 -6.54 -0.46 -13.20
CA ALA A 92 -7.03 -0.70 -14.55
C ALA A 92 -6.63 -2.11 -14.99
N GLY A 93 -7.63 -2.94 -15.30
CA GLY A 93 -7.37 -4.32 -15.70
C GLY A 93 -6.68 -5.11 -14.61
N LYS A 94 -5.46 -5.55 -14.87
CA LYS A 94 -4.67 -6.35 -13.91
C LYS A 94 -3.48 -5.56 -13.34
N VAL A 95 -3.52 -4.23 -13.46
CA VAL A 95 -2.41 -3.37 -13.06
C VAL A 95 -2.88 -2.32 -12.07
N ALA A 96 -2.06 -2.08 -11.06
CA ALA A 96 -2.18 -0.95 -10.14
C ALA A 96 -1.00 -0.02 -10.38
N LYS A 97 -1.28 1.23 -10.77
CA LYS A 97 -0.27 2.26 -10.93
C LYS A 97 -0.28 3.16 -9.70
N ILE A 98 0.81 3.17 -8.96
CA ILE A 98 1.01 4.04 -7.81
C ILE A 98 1.80 5.26 -8.28
N TYR A 99 1.33 6.46 -7.97
CA TYR A 99 1.98 7.68 -8.45
C TYR A 99 1.94 8.79 -7.40
N SER A 100 2.86 9.76 -7.54
CA SER A 100 2.86 10.95 -6.70
C SER A 100 1.74 11.90 -7.16
N LEU A 101 0.93 12.41 -6.23
CA LEU A 101 -0.07 13.42 -6.53
C LEU A 101 0.55 14.75 -6.95
N TYR A 102 1.83 14.95 -6.65
CA TYR A 102 2.57 16.16 -7.01
C TYR A 102 3.32 16.04 -8.34
N ASP A 103 3.53 14.80 -8.82
CA ASP A 103 4.22 14.54 -10.08
C ASP A 103 3.80 13.18 -10.63
N GLU A 104 2.85 13.18 -11.57
CA GLU A 104 2.32 11.95 -12.16
C GLU A 104 3.34 11.14 -12.94
N THR A 105 4.47 11.74 -13.31
CA THR A 105 5.55 11.01 -14.00
C THR A 105 6.36 10.16 -13.04
N TYR A 106 6.21 10.38 -11.74
CA TYR A 106 6.86 9.60 -10.69
C TYR A 106 5.91 8.49 -10.26
N PHE A 107 6.11 7.30 -10.77
CA PHE A 107 5.16 6.19 -10.60
C PHE A 107 5.82 4.83 -10.56
N LEU A 108 5.04 3.83 -10.17
CA LEU A 108 5.40 2.42 -10.21
C LEU A 108 4.16 1.62 -10.60
N ASP A 109 4.30 0.74 -11.59
CA ASP A 109 3.25 -0.22 -11.95
C ASP A 109 3.52 -1.55 -11.26
N VAL A 110 2.50 -2.11 -10.62
CA VAL A 110 2.54 -3.45 -10.02
C VAL A 110 1.31 -4.22 -10.45
N THR A 111 1.34 -5.55 -10.31
CA THR A 111 0.15 -6.34 -10.61
C THR A 111 -0.94 -6.03 -9.59
N LEU A 112 -2.20 -6.15 -10.01
CA LEU A 112 -3.33 -5.96 -9.13
C LEU A 112 -3.29 -6.95 -7.95
N GLU A 113 -2.87 -8.19 -8.21
CA GLU A 113 -2.75 -9.23 -7.20
C GLU A 113 -1.70 -8.89 -6.15
N ASP A 114 -0.53 -8.41 -6.57
CA ASP A 114 0.52 -8.00 -5.64
C ASP A 114 0.07 -6.79 -4.82
N PHE A 115 -0.63 -5.86 -5.45
CA PHE A 115 -1.17 -4.70 -4.76
C PHE A 115 -2.19 -5.10 -3.70
N GLU A 116 -3.11 -6.01 -4.05
CA GLU A 116 -4.09 -6.53 -3.09
C GLU A 116 -3.40 -7.22 -1.92
N GLY A 117 -2.39 -8.05 -2.19
CA GLY A 117 -1.62 -8.72 -1.15
C GLY A 117 -0.95 -7.72 -0.20
N ALA A 118 -0.43 -6.62 -0.74
CA ALA A 118 0.20 -5.59 0.06
C ALA A 118 -0.82 -4.90 1.00
N LEU A 119 -2.01 -4.56 0.49
CA LEU A 119 -3.07 -3.95 1.30
C LEU A 119 -3.55 -4.90 2.41
N LEU A 120 -3.78 -6.16 2.06
CA LEU A 120 -4.23 -7.17 3.03
C LEU A 120 -3.18 -7.40 4.12
N GLY A 121 -1.92 -7.54 3.73
CA GLY A 121 -0.83 -7.75 4.68
C GLY A 121 -0.65 -6.56 5.62
N TRP A 122 -0.67 -5.35 5.08
CA TRP A 122 -0.56 -4.14 5.87
C TRP A 122 -1.71 -4.00 6.86
N LYS A 123 -2.95 -4.16 6.38
CA LYS A 123 -4.12 -4.11 7.26
C LYS A 123 -4.01 -5.12 8.40
N LYS A 124 -3.68 -6.37 8.07
CA LYS A 124 -3.53 -7.42 9.07
C LYS A 124 -2.47 -7.07 10.11
N PHE A 125 -1.36 -6.48 9.67
CA PHE A 125 -0.27 -6.09 10.57
C PHE A 125 -0.70 -4.99 11.54
N ILE A 126 -1.34 -3.91 11.03
CA ILE A 126 -1.67 -2.75 11.87
C ILE A 126 -2.79 -3.01 12.86
N ILE A 127 -3.69 -3.96 12.58
CA ILE A 127 -4.78 -4.30 13.50
C ILE A 127 -4.44 -5.44 14.46
N SER A 128 -3.28 -6.06 14.32
CA SER A 128 -2.88 -7.21 15.16
C SER A 128 -2.27 -6.80 16.51
#